data_817c285f17cd681a33fb1c1e8060b8cb
#
_entry.id   817c285f17cd681a33fb1c1e8060b8cb
#
_cell.length_a   1.000
_cell.length_b   1.000
_cell.length_c   1.000
_cell.angle_alpha   90.00
_cell.angle_beta   90.00
_cell.angle_gamma   90.00
#
_symmetry.space_group_name_H-M   'P 1'
#
loop_
_entity.id
_entity.type
_entity.pdbx_description
1 polymer ?
#
loop_
_entity_poly.entity_id
_entity_poly.type
_entity_poly.pdbx_seq_one_letter_code
_entity_poly.pdbx_strand_id
1 'polypeptide(L)'
;FFMCYFTSCVMRLIFSVFIFICTSLISCSNSYQQSQNLEIPINTIERAENIYYRLGYTVSFNPELNIPNWVAWELNSSKLIERESRAGHFYPDPDIPRGIAVETGDYSNSGYDRGHMCPAADNKWDKQAMRESFYMTNICPQHHNLNRGDWKELEDDCRRWVEESGTIYIACGPILYKNDISYIGEERKIRVPNAFFKVILAGLDEGKPRAIGFIYKNASGNNPLDHYVNSVDQVERITGLDFFSQLPDDVENEIESNYNLNQWR
;
A
#
# COMPACT_ATOMS: atom_id res chain seq x y z
N PHE A 1 59.89 34.36 -44.86
CA PHE A 1 59.90 34.35 -43.38
C PHE A 1 58.77 35.21 -42.77
N PHE A 2 57.59 35.30 -43.37
CA PHE A 2 56.48 36.10 -42.78
C PHE A 2 55.10 35.57 -43.14
N MET A 3 54.90 34.23 -43.07
CA MET A 3 53.61 33.66 -43.41
C MET A 3 53.17 32.43 -42.55
N CYS A 4 53.59 32.41 -41.28
CA CYS A 4 53.24 31.27 -40.41
C CYS A 4 52.67 31.63 -39.02
N TYR A 5 52.26 32.87 -38.79
CA TYR A 5 51.76 33.28 -37.48
C TYR A 5 50.25 33.71 -37.45
N PHE A 6 49.54 33.68 -38.58
CA PHE A 6 48.15 34.13 -38.64
C PHE A 6 47.10 33.03 -38.55
N THR A 7 47.48 31.74 -38.65
CA THR A 7 46.51 30.62 -38.63
C THR A 7 46.25 30.03 -37.24
N SER A 8 47.14 30.34 -36.27
CA SER A 8 47.01 29.77 -34.91
C SER A 8 46.06 30.58 -33.97
N CYS A 9 45.81 31.84 -34.26
CA CYS A 9 44.98 32.70 -33.39
C CYS A 9 43.50 32.61 -33.68
N VAL A 10 43.11 32.36 -34.94
CA VAL A 10 41.70 32.27 -35.36
C VAL A 10 41.07 30.91 -34.97
N MET A 11 41.92 29.85 -34.97
CA MET A 11 41.45 28.49 -34.61
C MET A 11 41.20 28.33 -33.08
N ARG A 12 41.87 29.16 -32.24
CA ARG A 12 41.62 29.11 -30.77
C ARG A 12 40.39 29.89 -30.33
N LEU A 13 39.91 30.85 -31.14
CA LEU A 13 38.72 31.60 -30.83
C LEU A 13 37.42 30.86 -31.20
N ILE A 14 37.46 29.97 -32.20
CA ILE A 14 36.30 29.17 -32.63
C ILE A 14 36.07 27.97 -31.68
N PHE A 15 37.11 27.45 -31.03
CA PHE A 15 36.98 26.35 -30.04
C PHE A 15 36.45 26.82 -28.67
N SER A 16 36.63 28.10 -28.32
CA SER A 16 36.13 28.64 -27.04
C SER A 16 34.65 29.07 -27.07
N VAL A 17 34.09 29.27 -28.27
CA VAL A 17 32.66 29.65 -28.41
C VAL A 17 31.75 28.42 -28.50
N PHE A 18 32.27 27.24 -28.90
CA PHE A 18 31.51 26.00 -28.98
C PHE A 18 31.37 25.26 -27.65
N ILE A 19 32.16 25.58 -26.63
CA ILE A 19 32.09 24.95 -25.29
C ILE A 19 31.07 25.66 -24.38
N PHE A 20 30.58 26.88 -24.72
CA PHE A 20 29.69 27.64 -23.85
C PHE A 20 28.19 27.56 -24.23
N ILE A 21 27.83 26.80 -25.27
CA ILE A 21 26.41 26.65 -25.70
C ILE A 21 25.83 25.24 -25.34
N CYS A 22 26.63 24.37 -24.73
CA CYS A 22 26.15 23.00 -24.40
C CYS A 22 25.81 22.78 -22.91
N THR A 23 25.65 23.84 -22.10
CA THR A 23 25.36 23.71 -20.67
C THR A 23 24.04 24.30 -20.19
N SER A 24 23.06 24.49 -21.08
CA SER A 24 21.76 25.05 -20.65
C SER A 24 20.55 24.34 -21.25
N LEU A 25 20.57 23.03 -21.35
CA LEU A 25 19.36 22.19 -21.51
C LEU A 25 19.48 20.95 -20.63
N ILE A 26 19.81 21.11 -19.35
CA ILE A 26 19.33 20.18 -18.34
C ILE A 26 17.93 20.67 -18.01
N SER A 27 17.00 20.29 -18.87
CA SER A 27 15.61 20.19 -18.50
C SER A 27 15.56 19.28 -17.27
N CYS A 28 15.26 19.84 -16.10
CA CYS A 28 14.78 19.08 -14.97
C CYS A 28 13.46 18.44 -15.42
N SER A 29 13.55 17.31 -16.13
CA SER A 29 12.50 16.33 -16.03
C SER A 29 12.62 15.79 -14.61
N ASN A 30 11.73 16.21 -13.71
CA ASN A 30 11.38 15.48 -12.52
C ASN A 30 10.78 14.15 -12.98
N SER A 31 11.60 13.24 -13.52
CA SER A 31 11.30 11.84 -13.48
C SER A 31 11.43 11.49 -12.00
N TYR A 32 10.31 11.38 -11.28
CA TYR A 32 10.24 10.55 -10.11
C TYR A 32 10.81 9.21 -10.54
N GLN A 33 12.05 8.97 -10.17
CA GLN A 33 12.68 7.68 -10.36
C GLN A 33 11.80 6.76 -9.54
N GLN A 34 11.10 5.84 -10.19
CA GLN A 34 10.14 4.92 -9.60
C GLN A 34 10.81 4.31 -8.35
N SER A 35 10.50 4.85 -7.17
CA SER A 35 11.08 4.39 -5.92
C SER A 35 10.40 3.06 -5.63
N GLN A 36 11.19 2.00 -5.63
CA GLN A 36 10.71 0.68 -5.26
C GLN A 36 10.19 0.73 -3.82
N ASN A 37 8.98 0.23 -3.60
CA ASN A 37 8.31 0.02 -2.31
C ASN A 37 7.70 1.28 -1.63
N LEU A 38 7.14 2.20 -2.39
CA LEU A 38 6.39 3.35 -1.84
C LEU A 38 5.22 2.94 -0.94
N GLU A 39 4.68 1.75 -1.14
CA GLU A 39 3.58 1.20 -0.35
C GLU A 39 4.00 0.75 1.05
N ILE A 40 5.29 0.50 1.30
CA ILE A 40 5.78 -0.09 2.54
C ILE A 40 5.92 0.98 3.63
N PRO A 41 5.11 0.91 4.71
CA PRO A 41 5.21 1.86 5.81
C PRO A 41 6.40 1.57 6.72
N ILE A 42 6.86 2.60 7.44
CA ILE A 42 7.88 2.49 8.49
C ILE A 42 7.19 2.44 9.86
N ASN A 43 7.64 1.55 10.74
CA ASN A 43 7.18 1.53 12.13
C ASN A 43 7.80 2.70 12.91
N THR A 44 6.98 3.57 13.48
CA THR A 44 7.41 4.64 14.40
C THR A 44 7.32 4.24 15.88
N ILE A 45 6.71 3.09 16.15
CA ILE A 45 6.63 2.47 17.47
C ILE A 45 7.11 1.02 17.42
N GLU A 46 7.66 0.53 18.53
CA GLU A 46 8.06 -0.88 18.64
C GLU A 46 6.84 -1.81 18.62
N ARG A 47 6.91 -2.87 17.79
CA ARG A 47 5.91 -3.94 17.72
C ARG A 47 6.55 -5.25 17.28
N ALA A 48 5.98 -6.37 17.70
CA ALA A 48 6.37 -7.68 17.19
C ALA A 48 6.00 -7.79 15.72
N GLU A 49 6.97 -8.17 14.88
CA GLU A 49 6.72 -8.35 13.44
C GLU A 49 7.66 -9.38 12.80
N ASN A 50 7.08 -10.07 11.80
CA ASN A 50 7.82 -10.83 10.80
C ASN A 50 7.36 -10.32 9.42
N ILE A 51 8.30 -9.90 8.59
CA ILE A 51 7.99 -9.41 7.24
C ILE A 51 8.02 -10.59 6.26
N TYR A 52 6.93 -10.78 5.51
CA TYR A 52 6.84 -11.75 4.43
C TYR A 52 6.56 -11.04 3.11
N TYR A 53 7.40 -11.29 2.12
CA TYR A 53 7.24 -10.78 0.76
C TYR A 53 6.48 -11.82 -0.06
N ARG A 54 5.33 -11.43 -0.61
CA ARG A 54 4.50 -12.24 -1.50
C ARG A 54 4.53 -11.67 -2.91
N LEU A 55 4.11 -12.45 -3.88
CA LEU A 55 4.14 -12.00 -5.27
C LEU A 55 3.23 -10.78 -5.49
N GLY A 56 2.10 -10.70 -4.81
CA GLY A 56 1.10 -9.64 -4.94
C GLY A 56 1.10 -8.59 -3.83
N TYR A 57 1.80 -8.82 -2.71
CA TYR A 57 1.80 -7.90 -1.55
C TYR A 57 2.97 -8.19 -0.60
N THR A 58 3.23 -7.27 0.31
CA THR A 58 4.09 -7.47 1.48
C THR A 58 3.24 -7.41 2.75
N VAL A 59 3.54 -8.26 3.73
CA VAL A 59 2.85 -8.27 5.01
C VAL A 59 3.84 -8.18 6.17
N SER A 60 3.57 -7.30 7.13
CA SER A 60 4.13 -7.34 8.48
C SER A 60 3.18 -8.13 9.36
N PHE A 61 3.54 -9.34 9.72
CA PHE A 61 2.74 -10.23 10.56
C PHE A 61 3.16 -10.15 12.02
N ASN A 62 2.20 -10.01 12.91
CA ASN A 62 2.42 -10.01 14.36
C ASN A 62 2.22 -11.43 14.92
N PRO A 63 3.29 -12.12 15.32
CA PRO A 63 3.19 -13.50 15.81
C PRO A 63 2.56 -13.61 17.21
N GLU A 64 2.54 -12.53 17.99
CA GLU A 64 1.93 -12.52 19.32
C GLU A 64 0.41 -12.35 19.25
N LEU A 65 -0.07 -11.67 18.21
CA LEU A 65 -1.49 -11.37 18.01
C LEU A 65 -2.15 -12.25 16.95
N ASN A 66 -1.35 -12.97 16.15
CA ASN A 66 -1.79 -13.82 15.06
C ASN A 66 -2.60 -13.09 13.97
N ILE A 67 -2.27 -11.83 13.71
CA ILE A 67 -2.84 -10.98 12.66
C ILE A 67 -1.71 -10.14 12.02
N PRO A 68 -1.90 -9.60 10.80
CA PRO A 68 -0.95 -8.62 10.27
C PRO A 68 -0.95 -7.32 11.11
N ASN A 69 0.21 -6.65 11.21
CA ASN A 69 0.29 -5.26 11.60
C ASN A 69 -0.19 -4.35 10.46
N TRP A 70 0.27 -4.68 9.24
CA TRP A 70 -0.13 -4.06 7.99
C TRP A 70 0.11 -5.02 6.81
N VAL A 71 -0.58 -4.76 5.72
CA VAL A 71 -0.38 -5.39 4.40
C VAL A 71 -0.34 -4.28 3.36
N ALA A 72 0.65 -4.34 2.46
CA ALA A 72 0.89 -3.27 1.50
C ALA A 72 1.17 -3.82 0.10
N TRP A 73 0.67 -3.12 -0.93
CA TRP A 73 0.86 -3.52 -2.33
C TRP A 73 0.73 -2.35 -3.29
N GLU A 74 1.45 -2.45 -4.38
CA GLU A 74 1.22 -1.66 -5.58
C GLU A 74 0.11 -2.30 -6.41
N LEU A 75 -0.83 -1.50 -6.89
CA LEU A 75 -1.88 -1.91 -7.81
C LEU A 75 -1.85 -1.06 -9.08
N ASN A 76 -1.79 -1.70 -10.24
CA ASN A 76 -1.74 -1.05 -11.54
C ASN A 76 -2.62 -1.80 -12.56
N SER A 77 -2.81 -1.24 -13.75
CA SER A 77 -3.67 -1.79 -14.79
C SER A 77 -3.30 -3.22 -15.22
N SER A 78 -2.02 -3.60 -15.15
CA SER A 78 -1.59 -4.95 -15.50
C SER A 78 -2.06 -6.00 -14.49
N LYS A 79 -2.23 -5.59 -13.22
CA LYS A 79 -2.75 -6.43 -12.12
C LYS A 79 -4.29 -6.50 -12.08
N LEU A 80 -4.98 -5.68 -12.88
CA LEU A 80 -6.44 -5.76 -13.04
C LEU A 80 -6.87 -6.78 -14.11
N ILE A 81 -5.93 -7.35 -14.87
CA ILE A 81 -6.24 -8.36 -15.88
C ILE A 81 -6.56 -9.69 -15.20
N GLU A 82 -7.84 -10.06 -15.21
CA GLU A 82 -8.30 -11.32 -14.62
C GLU A 82 -7.87 -12.53 -15.46
N ARG A 83 -6.93 -13.31 -14.95
CA ARG A 83 -6.44 -14.56 -15.56
C ARG A 83 -6.84 -15.78 -14.77
N GLU A 84 -7.11 -15.59 -13.48
CA GLU A 84 -7.38 -16.66 -12.54
C GLU A 84 -8.75 -16.47 -11.87
N SER A 85 -9.44 -17.58 -11.63
CA SER A 85 -10.63 -17.58 -10.78
C SER A 85 -10.24 -17.44 -9.31
N ARG A 86 -11.18 -16.92 -8.49
CA ARG A 86 -10.98 -16.82 -7.04
C ARG A 86 -10.69 -18.19 -6.44
N ALA A 87 -9.64 -18.30 -5.63
CA ALA A 87 -9.36 -19.52 -4.87
C ALA A 87 -10.50 -19.82 -3.87
N GLY A 88 -10.80 -21.12 -3.68
CA GLY A 88 -11.91 -21.56 -2.83
C GLY A 88 -11.53 -21.83 -1.37
N HIS A 89 -10.25 -21.78 -1.02
CA HIS A 89 -9.75 -22.22 0.29
C HIS A 89 -8.72 -21.26 0.86
N PHE A 90 -8.75 -21.06 2.17
CA PHE A 90 -7.69 -20.41 2.92
C PHE A 90 -6.63 -21.43 3.33
N TYR A 91 -5.41 -20.99 3.51
CA TYR A 91 -4.25 -21.82 3.81
C TYR A 91 -3.47 -21.25 5.00
N PRO A 92 -3.00 -22.11 5.94
CA PRO A 92 -1.91 -21.71 6.82
C PRO A 92 -0.75 -21.19 5.98
N ASP A 93 -0.08 -20.13 6.46
CA ASP A 93 1.09 -19.61 5.76
C ASP A 93 2.24 -20.62 5.86
N PRO A 94 2.83 -21.06 4.74
CA PRO A 94 3.86 -22.11 4.73
C PRO A 94 5.17 -21.67 5.38
N ASP A 95 5.42 -20.36 5.52
CA ASP A 95 6.62 -19.82 6.16
C ASP A 95 6.49 -19.74 7.68
N ILE A 96 5.31 -20.04 8.23
CA ILE A 96 5.09 -20.16 9.67
C ILE A 96 5.15 -21.67 10.05
N PRO A 97 5.91 -22.04 11.10
CA PRO A 97 6.00 -23.42 11.51
C PRO A 97 4.62 -24.03 11.81
N ARG A 98 4.44 -25.27 11.37
CA ARG A 98 3.22 -26.05 11.65
C ARG A 98 3.01 -26.14 13.16
N GLY A 99 1.77 -26.02 13.59
CA GLY A 99 1.39 -26.06 15.00
C GLY A 99 1.23 -24.69 15.65
N ILE A 100 1.87 -23.62 15.10
CA ILE A 100 1.66 -22.24 15.54
C ILE A 100 1.00 -21.38 14.45
N ALA A 101 1.07 -21.81 13.18
CA ALA A 101 0.39 -21.12 12.07
C ALA A 101 -1.13 -21.12 12.30
N VAL A 102 -1.75 -19.96 12.05
CA VAL A 102 -3.21 -19.81 12.08
C VAL A 102 -3.83 -20.69 11.01
N GLU A 103 -4.89 -21.38 11.37
CA GLU A 103 -5.65 -22.26 10.49
C GLU A 103 -7.08 -21.76 10.30
N THR A 104 -7.74 -22.26 9.26
CA THR A 104 -9.14 -21.93 8.98
C THR A 104 -10.09 -22.32 10.11
N GLY A 105 -9.75 -23.40 10.82
CA GLY A 105 -10.51 -23.91 11.97
C GLY A 105 -10.58 -22.93 13.14
N ASP A 106 -9.54 -22.11 13.32
CA ASP A 106 -9.49 -21.10 14.41
C ASP A 106 -10.56 -20.01 14.27
N TYR A 107 -11.12 -19.84 13.08
CA TYR A 107 -12.25 -18.92 12.81
C TYR A 107 -13.63 -19.57 12.93
N SER A 108 -13.70 -20.89 13.12
CA SER A 108 -14.99 -21.60 13.15
C SER A 108 -15.83 -21.14 14.34
N ASN A 109 -17.11 -20.86 14.08
CA ASN A 109 -18.09 -20.38 15.07
C ASN A 109 -17.66 -19.10 15.82
N SER A 110 -16.73 -18.32 15.30
CA SER A 110 -16.23 -17.10 15.94
C SER A 110 -17.18 -15.89 15.83
N GLY A 111 -18.12 -15.94 14.88
CA GLY A 111 -18.97 -14.79 14.54
C GLY A 111 -18.29 -13.78 13.60
N TYR A 112 -17.04 -14.02 13.19
CA TYR A 112 -16.29 -13.18 12.26
C TYR A 112 -16.01 -13.88 10.94
N ASP A 113 -15.97 -13.11 9.87
CA ASP A 113 -15.46 -13.55 8.57
C ASP A 113 -13.90 -13.58 8.60
N ARG A 114 -13.32 -14.34 7.70
CA ARG A 114 -11.91 -14.27 7.33
C ARG A 114 -11.74 -13.10 6.34
N GLY A 115 -11.55 -11.90 6.88
CA GLY A 115 -11.40 -10.68 6.08
C GLY A 115 -10.00 -10.55 5.51
N HIS A 116 -9.91 -10.40 4.17
CA HIS A 116 -8.64 -10.14 3.50
C HIS A 116 -8.18 -8.70 3.75
N MET A 117 -6.87 -8.51 3.95
CA MET A 117 -6.25 -7.19 3.90
C MET A 117 -5.91 -6.83 2.46
N CYS A 118 -5.00 -7.55 1.79
CA CYS A 118 -4.86 -7.47 0.34
C CYS A 118 -5.92 -8.38 -0.32
N PRO A 119 -6.86 -7.83 -1.11
CA PRO A 119 -8.00 -8.59 -1.61
C PRO A 119 -7.60 -9.58 -2.70
N ALA A 120 -8.31 -10.73 -2.74
CA ALA A 120 -8.13 -11.72 -3.78
C ALA A 120 -8.42 -11.16 -5.19
N ALA A 121 -9.27 -10.15 -5.31
CA ALA A 121 -9.59 -9.52 -6.59
C ALA A 121 -8.38 -8.81 -7.22
N ASP A 122 -7.49 -8.24 -6.40
CA ASP A 122 -6.27 -7.57 -6.84
C ASP A 122 -5.13 -8.56 -7.20
N ASN A 123 -5.38 -9.87 -7.02
CA ASN A 123 -4.41 -10.94 -7.25
C ASN A 123 -4.84 -11.94 -8.33
N LYS A 124 -5.88 -11.63 -9.11
CA LYS A 124 -6.37 -12.50 -10.21
C LYS A 124 -5.45 -12.57 -11.42
N TRP A 125 -4.44 -11.73 -11.49
CA TRP A 125 -3.51 -11.65 -12.62
C TRP A 125 -2.50 -12.82 -12.66
N ASP A 126 -2.30 -13.51 -11.53
CA ASP A 126 -1.35 -14.61 -11.40
C ASP A 126 -1.85 -15.67 -10.42
N LYS A 127 -1.60 -16.95 -10.73
CA LYS A 127 -2.04 -18.10 -9.93
C LYS A 127 -1.38 -18.16 -8.54
N GLN A 128 -0.09 -17.81 -8.45
CA GLN A 128 0.63 -17.77 -7.18
C GLN A 128 0.15 -16.59 -6.33
N ALA A 129 0.04 -15.40 -6.92
CA ALA A 129 -0.49 -14.22 -6.23
C ALA A 129 -1.89 -14.48 -5.67
N MET A 130 -2.78 -15.11 -6.48
CA MET A 130 -4.11 -15.53 -6.04
C MET A 130 -4.04 -16.49 -4.85
N ARG A 131 -3.20 -17.52 -4.90
CA ARG A 131 -3.04 -18.48 -3.81
C ARG A 131 -2.53 -17.81 -2.54
N GLU A 132 -1.50 -16.98 -2.65
CA GLU A 132 -0.87 -16.28 -1.53
C GLU A 132 -1.82 -15.31 -0.84
N SER A 133 -2.74 -14.67 -1.57
CA SER A 133 -3.75 -13.78 -0.98
C SER A 133 -4.64 -14.49 0.03
N PHE A 134 -4.75 -15.83 -0.04
CA PHE A 134 -5.51 -16.67 0.90
C PHE A 134 -4.66 -17.24 2.05
N TYR A 135 -3.40 -16.84 2.21
CA TYR A 135 -2.63 -17.19 3.41
C TYR A 135 -3.19 -16.48 4.63
N MET A 136 -3.27 -17.20 5.76
CA MET A 136 -3.86 -16.69 7.00
C MET A 136 -3.08 -15.50 7.57
N THR A 137 -1.86 -15.22 7.14
CA THR A 137 -1.10 -14.01 7.46
C THR A 137 -1.67 -12.73 6.84
N ASN A 138 -2.48 -12.84 5.77
CA ASN A 138 -3.19 -11.75 5.12
C ASN A 138 -4.61 -11.54 5.68
N ILE A 139 -5.01 -12.24 6.73
CA ILE A 139 -6.41 -12.36 7.18
C ILE A 139 -6.58 -11.81 8.58
N CYS A 140 -7.66 -11.04 8.78
CA CYS A 140 -8.12 -10.59 10.09
C CYS A 140 -9.55 -11.06 10.39
N PRO A 141 -9.91 -11.26 11.69
CA PRO A 141 -11.31 -11.37 12.08
C PRO A 141 -12.08 -10.09 11.76
N GLN A 142 -12.97 -10.14 10.79
CA GLN A 142 -13.70 -8.99 10.29
C GLN A 142 -15.21 -9.19 10.39
N HIS A 143 -15.93 -8.17 10.84
CA HIS A 143 -17.39 -8.20 10.94
C HIS A 143 -17.99 -8.45 9.55
N HIS A 144 -18.96 -9.36 9.47
CA HIS A 144 -19.55 -9.82 8.23
C HIS A 144 -20.05 -8.69 7.31
N ASN A 145 -20.80 -7.74 7.86
CA ASN A 145 -21.37 -6.65 7.07
C ASN A 145 -20.30 -5.65 6.60
N LEU A 146 -19.23 -5.45 7.39
CA LEU A 146 -18.11 -4.65 6.95
C LEU A 146 -17.36 -5.34 5.80
N ASN A 147 -16.99 -6.61 5.98
CA ASN A 147 -16.23 -7.39 4.99
C ASN A 147 -16.93 -7.47 3.62
N ARG A 148 -18.26 -7.59 3.63
CA ARG A 148 -19.07 -7.74 2.40
C ARG A 148 -19.69 -6.46 1.88
N GLY A 149 -19.72 -5.41 2.69
CA GLY A 149 -20.22 -4.08 2.38
C GLY A 149 -19.10 -3.07 2.19
N ASP A 150 -19.03 -2.09 3.09
CA ASP A 150 -18.21 -0.88 2.97
C ASP A 150 -16.71 -1.14 2.70
N TRP A 151 -16.14 -2.22 3.28
CA TRP A 151 -14.74 -2.58 3.00
C TRP A 151 -14.56 -3.06 1.57
N LYS A 152 -15.49 -3.91 1.09
CA LYS A 152 -15.49 -4.38 -0.29
C LYS A 152 -15.74 -3.24 -1.28
N GLU A 153 -16.61 -2.29 -0.95
CA GLU A 153 -16.86 -1.12 -1.80
C GLU A 153 -15.62 -0.26 -1.95
N LEU A 154 -14.84 -0.05 -0.87
CA LEU A 154 -13.55 0.63 -0.96
C LEU A 154 -12.52 -0.15 -1.81
N GLU A 155 -12.53 -1.48 -1.76
CA GLU A 155 -11.69 -2.31 -2.65
C GLU A 155 -12.08 -2.15 -4.12
N ASP A 156 -13.37 -2.07 -4.42
CA ASP A 156 -13.89 -1.81 -5.77
C ASP A 156 -13.49 -0.39 -6.24
N ASP A 157 -13.56 0.61 -5.35
CA ASP A 157 -13.11 1.98 -5.61
C ASP A 157 -11.60 2.03 -5.89
N CYS A 158 -10.76 1.33 -5.14
CA CYS A 158 -9.31 1.27 -5.41
C CYS A 158 -9.03 0.78 -6.83
N ARG A 159 -9.72 -0.26 -7.31
CA ARG A 159 -9.56 -0.75 -8.68
C ARG A 159 -10.01 0.27 -9.72
N ARG A 160 -11.11 0.98 -9.48
CA ARG A 160 -11.57 2.08 -10.35
C ARG A 160 -10.54 3.22 -10.40
N TRP A 161 -9.93 3.59 -9.27
CA TRP A 161 -8.89 4.63 -9.22
C TRP A 161 -7.62 4.25 -9.98
N VAL A 162 -7.30 2.96 -10.10
CA VAL A 162 -6.24 2.49 -11.01
C VAL A 162 -6.57 2.80 -12.46
N GLU A 163 -7.83 2.58 -12.89
CA GLU A 163 -8.26 2.87 -14.25
C GLU A 163 -8.16 4.37 -14.58
N GLU A 164 -8.37 5.23 -13.58
CA GLU A 164 -8.37 6.70 -13.72
C GLU A 164 -6.97 7.31 -13.57
N SER A 165 -6.11 6.75 -12.70
CA SER A 165 -4.87 7.39 -12.24
C SER A 165 -3.61 6.56 -12.50
N GLY A 166 -3.74 5.40 -13.18
CA GLY A 166 -2.60 4.51 -13.40
C GLY A 166 -2.23 3.71 -12.16
N THR A 167 -1.01 3.84 -11.69
CA THR A 167 -0.51 3.10 -10.52
C THR A 167 -0.98 3.74 -9.22
N ILE A 168 -1.47 2.92 -8.28
CA ILE A 168 -1.72 3.32 -6.90
C ILE A 168 -0.95 2.44 -5.92
N TYR A 169 -0.60 3.03 -4.77
CA TYR A 169 0.12 2.36 -3.68
C TYR A 169 -0.80 2.31 -2.47
N ILE A 170 -0.98 1.11 -1.91
CA ILE A 170 -1.98 0.87 -0.87
C ILE A 170 -1.31 0.21 0.32
N ALA A 171 -1.59 0.70 1.53
CA ALA A 171 -1.33 -0.01 2.76
C ALA A 171 -2.61 -0.08 3.60
N CYS A 172 -2.87 -1.22 4.23
CA CYS A 172 -4.01 -1.38 5.13
C CYS A 172 -3.68 -2.33 6.28
N GLY A 173 -4.48 -2.27 7.32
CA GLY A 173 -4.30 -3.16 8.46
C GLY A 173 -5.28 -2.91 9.59
N PRO A 174 -5.13 -3.66 10.70
CA PRO A 174 -5.96 -3.52 11.89
C PRO A 174 -5.58 -2.31 12.74
N ILE A 175 -6.56 -1.74 13.40
CA ILE A 175 -6.40 -0.79 14.52
C ILE A 175 -6.84 -1.49 15.81
N LEU A 176 -5.99 -1.43 16.83
CA LEU A 176 -6.18 -2.11 18.11
C LEU A 176 -6.30 -1.12 19.25
N TYR A 177 -7.39 -1.20 20.01
CA TYR A 177 -7.57 -0.37 21.21
C TYR A 177 -7.10 -1.10 22.47
N LYS A 178 -6.43 -0.38 23.35
CA LYS A 178 -5.90 -0.93 24.60
C LYS A 178 -6.99 -1.36 25.59
N ASN A 179 -8.14 -0.72 25.53
CA ASN A 179 -9.24 -0.92 26.49
C ASN A 179 -10.36 -1.82 25.99
N ASP A 180 -10.24 -2.34 24.78
CA ASP A 180 -11.25 -3.21 24.16
C ASP A 180 -10.55 -4.38 23.46
N ILE A 181 -10.24 -5.40 24.27
CA ILE A 181 -9.42 -6.54 23.85
C ILE A 181 -10.29 -7.79 23.77
N SER A 182 -10.38 -8.36 22.59
CA SER A 182 -11.05 -9.64 22.35
C SER A 182 -10.24 -10.54 21.40
N TYR A 183 -10.48 -11.85 21.54
CA TYR A 183 -9.80 -12.87 20.75
C TYR A 183 -10.80 -13.89 20.26
N ILE A 184 -10.51 -14.52 19.12
CA ILE A 184 -11.14 -15.73 18.63
C ILE A 184 -10.13 -16.89 18.64
N GLY A 185 -10.58 -18.08 18.33
CA GLY A 185 -9.77 -19.30 18.30
C GLY A 185 -9.58 -19.92 19.70
N GLU A 186 -9.67 -21.23 19.78
CA GLU A 186 -9.48 -21.99 21.02
C GLU A 186 -8.00 -22.27 21.27
N GLU A 187 -7.32 -22.85 20.30
CA GLU A 187 -5.92 -23.23 20.39
C GLU A 187 -5.00 -22.03 20.14
N ARG A 188 -5.26 -21.29 19.06
CA ARG A 188 -4.50 -20.10 18.66
C ARG A 188 -5.33 -18.87 18.91
N LYS A 189 -4.89 -18.02 19.82
CA LYS A 189 -5.59 -16.77 20.15
C LYS A 189 -5.32 -15.74 19.06
N ILE A 190 -6.33 -15.45 18.26
CA ILE A 190 -6.27 -14.44 17.20
C ILE A 190 -6.91 -13.16 17.70
N ARG A 191 -6.17 -12.07 17.73
CA ARG A 191 -6.68 -10.76 18.18
C ARG A 191 -7.76 -10.25 17.23
N VAL A 192 -8.92 -9.88 17.77
CA VAL A 192 -9.98 -9.23 17.00
C VAL A 192 -9.68 -7.74 16.89
N PRO A 193 -9.52 -7.19 15.69
CA PRO A 193 -9.34 -5.74 15.49
C PRO A 193 -10.57 -4.95 15.92
N ASN A 194 -10.35 -3.76 16.47
CA ASN A 194 -11.41 -2.81 16.82
C ASN A 194 -11.86 -1.98 15.60
N ALA A 195 -10.91 -1.72 14.71
CA ALA A 195 -11.13 -1.02 13.44
C ALA A 195 -10.08 -1.47 12.40
N PHE A 196 -10.23 -0.96 11.19
CA PHE A 196 -9.27 -1.15 10.11
C PHE A 196 -8.95 0.19 9.47
N PHE A 197 -7.71 0.36 9.03
CA PHE A 197 -7.29 1.47 8.19
C PHE A 197 -6.98 1.01 6.77
N LYS A 198 -7.09 1.93 5.82
CA LYS A 198 -6.52 1.81 4.47
C LYS A 198 -6.03 3.19 4.05
N VAL A 199 -4.77 3.29 3.60
CA VAL A 199 -4.20 4.51 3.01
C VAL A 199 -3.84 4.23 1.56
N ILE A 200 -4.01 5.24 0.71
CA ILE A 200 -3.83 5.12 -0.72
C ILE A 200 -3.09 6.35 -1.23
N LEU A 201 -2.03 6.12 -2.01
CA LEU A 201 -1.30 7.13 -2.78
C LEU A 201 -1.57 6.90 -4.26
N ALA A 202 -1.84 7.95 -5.01
CA ALA A 202 -2.10 7.93 -6.46
C ALA A 202 -1.53 9.18 -7.15
N GLY A 203 -1.60 9.21 -8.48
CA GLY A 203 -1.31 10.39 -9.30
C GLY A 203 0.16 10.68 -9.53
N LEU A 204 1.08 9.79 -9.15
CA LEU A 204 2.51 9.94 -9.42
C LEU A 204 2.80 9.91 -10.92
N ASP A 205 2.16 9.01 -11.65
CA ASP A 205 2.29 8.88 -13.10
C ASP A 205 1.83 10.15 -13.84
N GLU A 206 0.92 10.90 -13.24
CA GLU A 206 0.37 12.16 -13.76
C GLU A 206 1.15 13.40 -13.30
N GLY A 207 2.13 13.25 -12.41
CA GLY A 207 2.80 14.37 -11.73
C GLY A 207 1.88 15.17 -10.80
N LYS A 208 0.81 14.55 -10.31
CA LYS A 208 -0.19 15.12 -9.39
C LYS A 208 -0.42 14.18 -8.20
N PRO A 209 0.60 13.99 -7.35
CA PRO A 209 0.48 13.10 -6.21
C PRO A 209 -0.66 13.53 -5.28
N ARG A 210 -1.41 12.56 -4.79
CA ARG A 210 -2.46 12.73 -3.79
C ARG A 210 -2.56 11.50 -2.91
N ALA A 211 -2.84 11.70 -1.64
CA ALA A 211 -3.03 10.62 -0.70
C ALA A 211 -4.35 10.77 0.07
N ILE A 212 -4.88 9.67 0.56
CA ILE A 212 -6.12 9.62 1.33
C ILE A 212 -6.10 8.44 2.30
N GLY A 213 -6.64 8.64 3.49
CA GLY A 213 -6.81 7.61 4.50
C GLY A 213 -8.29 7.29 4.74
N PHE A 214 -8.55 6.07 5.18
CA PHE A 214 -9.88 5.59 5.58
C PHE A 214 -9.77 4.81 6.88
N ILE A 215 -10.76 4.99 7.77
CA ILE A 215 -10.88 4.22 9.01
C ILE A 215 -12.30 3.69 9.14
N TYR A 216 -12.41 2.37 9.28
CA TYR A 216 -13.66 1.64 9.45
C TYR A 216 -13.69 0.93 10.80
N LYS A 217 -14.71 1.14 11.62
CA LYS A 217 -14.93 0.30 12.79
C LYS A 217 -15.17 -1.15 12.36
N ASN A 218 -14.68 -2.11 13.14
CA ASN A 218 -14.95 -3.53 12.90
C ASN A 218 -16.38 -3.90 13.37
N ALA A 219 -17.35 -3.31 12.73
CA ALA A 219 -18.78 -3.43 13.06
C ALA A 219 -19.62 -3.32 11.79
N SER A 220 -20.94 -3.47 11.92
CA SER A 220 -21.85 -3.18 10.82
C SER A 220 -21.73 -1.71 10.42
N GLY A 221 -21.51 -1.45 9.12
CA GLY A 221 -21.46 -0.13 8.52
C GLY A 221 -22.71 0.17 7.69
N ASN A 222 -22.54 0.58 6.49
CA ASN A 222 -23.49 1.04 5.49
C ASN A 222 -23.65 2.57 5.50
N ASN A 223 -22.49 3.26 5.56
CA ASN A 223 -22.42 4.70 5.44
C ASN A 223 -21.76 5.08 4.11
N PRO A 224 -22.03 6.29 3.61
CA PRO A 224 -21.31 6.82 2.44
C PRO A 224 -19.79 6.90 2.70
N LEU A 225 -18.99 6.81 1.64
CA LEU A 225 -17.54 6.78 1.71
C LEU A 225 -16.93 7.97 2.48
N ASP A 226 -17.52 9.15 2.37
CA ASP A 226 -17.09 10.38 3.07
C ASP A 226 -17.16 10.29 4.60
N HIS A 227 -17.93 9.33 5.13
CA HIS A 227 -18.00 9.08 6.57
C HIS A 227 -16.72 8.43 7.14
N TYR A 228 -15.93 7.80 6.30
CA TYR A 228 -14.75 7.02 6.68
C TYR A 228 -13.43 7.72 6.37
N VAL A 229 -13.48 8.85 5.63
CA VAL A 229 -12.29 9.56 5.16
C VAL A 229 -11.52 10.21 6.28
N ASN A 230 -10.21 10.12 6.20
CA ASN A 230 -9.23 10.73 7.10
C ASN A 230 -8.03 11.25 6.28
N SER A 231 -7.22 12.13 6.82
CA SER A 231 -5.90 12.40 6.29
C SER A 231 -4.95 11.24 6.62
N VAL A 232 -3.88 11.09 5.83
CA VAL A 232 -2.85 10.06 6.12
C VAL A 232 -2.23 10.33 7.49
N ASP A 233 -1.87 11.58 7.81
CA ASP A 233 -1.39 11.99 9.15
C ASP A 233 -2.30 11.55 10.31
N GLN A 234 -3.62 11.52 10.10
CA GLN A 234 -4.54 11.03 11.13
C GLN A 234 -4.40 9.52 11.34
N VAL A 235 -4.25 8.78 10.23
CA VAL A 235 -4.04 7.33 10.28
C VAL A 235 -2.69 7.02 10.95
N GLU A 236 -1.63 7.76 10.62
CA GLU A 236 -0.30 7.61 11.20
C GLU A 236 -0.29 7.80 12.72
N ARG A 237 -0.92 8.87 13.20
CA ARG A 237 -1.04 9.12 14.65
C ARG A 237 -1.76 8.01 15.40
N ILE A 238 -2.71 7.32 14.75
CA ILE A 238 -3.48 6.23 15.36
C ILE A 238 -2.71 4.92 15.31
N THR A 239 -2.00 4.67 14.21
CA THR A 239 -1.36 3.38 13.93
C THR A 239 0.08 3.31 14.42
N GLY A 240 0.79 4.44 14.51
CA GLY A 240 2.23 4.49 14.72
C GLY A 240 2.99 3.92 13.52
N LEU A 241 2.44 4.11 12.34
CA LEU A 241 3.08 3.84 11.05
C LEU A 241 3.35 5.18 10.37
N ASP A 242 4.38 5.24 9.56
CA ASP A 242 4.77 6.35 8.71
C ASP A 242 4.64 5.83 7.27
N PHE A 243 3.71 6.43 6.51
CA PHE A 243 3.38 5.98 5.17
C PHE A 243 4.09 6.85 4.14
N PHE A 244 4.36 6.29 2.98
CA PHE A 244 4.91 6.97 1.80
C PHE A 244 6.22 7.74 2.05
N SER A 245 6.94 7.44 3.13
CA SER A 245 8.16 8.09 3.62
C SER A 245 9.35 8.09 2.66
N GLN A 246 9.21 7.49 1.48
CA GLN A 246 10.20 7.54 0.40
C GLN A 246 9.93 8.70 -0.59
N LEU A 247 8.82 9.41 -0.44
CA LEU A 247 8.58 10.64 -1.17
C LEU A 247 9.48 11.78 -0.65
N PRO A 248 9.75 12.81 -1.45
CA PRO A 248 10.35 14.02 -0.92
C PRO A 248 9.48 14.63 0.19
N ASP A 249 10.10 15.06 1.30
CA ASP A 249 9.43 15.56 2.51
C ASP A 249 8.37 16.65 2.23
N ASP A 250 8.63 17.53 1.27
CA ASP A 250 7.70 18.61 0.88
C ASP A 250 6.44 18.06 0.19
N VAL A 251 6.58 17.03 -0.63
CA VAL A 251 5.46 16.34 -1.31
C VAL A 251 4.67 15.52 -0.30
N GLU A 252 5.34 14.70 0.50
CA GLU A 252 4.77 13.87 1.55
C GLU A 252 3.92 14.72 2.49
N ASN A 253 4.50 15.73 3.13
CA ASN A 253 3.81 16.64 4.05
C ASN A 253 2.58 17.32 3.43
N GLU A 254 2.65 17.70 2.13
CA GLU A 254 1.53 18.33 1.45
C GLU A 254 0.35 17.37 1.28
N ILE A 255 0.61 16.14 0.79
CA ILE A 255 -0.46 15.19 0.43
C ILE A 255 -1.04 14.45 1.64
N GLU A 256 -0.31 14.34 2.75
CA GLU A 256 -0.71 13.59 3.93
C GLU A 256 -1.46 14.42 4.96
N SER A 257 -1.16 15.72 5.05
CA SER A 257 -1.78 16.63 6.03
C SER A 257 -3.27 16.86 5.79
N ASN A 258 -3.73 16.72 4.54
CA ASN A 258 -5.10 16.98 4.14
C ASN A 258 -5.64 15.87 3.23
N TYR A 259 -6.95 15.86 3.03
CA TYR A 259 -7.61 15.02 2.04
C TYR A 259 -8.64 15.81 1.26
N ASN A 260 -8.86 15.44 0.01
CA ASN A 260 -9.93 15.99 -0.82
C ASN A 260 -10.60 14.84 -1.61
N LEU A 261 -11.70 14.32 -1.08
CA LEU A 261 -12.42 13.19 -1.68
C LEU A 261 -12.88 13.48 -3.12
N ASN A 262 -13.05 14.76 -3.50
CA ASN A 262 -13.43 15.10 -4.87
C ASN A 262 -12.34 14.78 -5.91
N GLN A 263 -11.10 14.61 -5.49
CA GLN A 263 -10.00 14.16 -6.36
C GLN A 263 -10.03 12.64 -6.61
N TRP A 264 -10.95 11.93 -5.95
CA TRP A 264 -11.11 10.46 -5.98
C TRP A 264 -12.49 10.01 -6.50
N ARG A 265 -13.27 10.97 -7.09
CA ARG A 265 -14.63 10.74 -7.63
C ARG A 265 -14.67 10.89 -9.13
#